data_5b712cee2933622fb297041ac4af8628
#
_entry.id   5b712cee2933622fb297041ac4af8628
#
_cell.length_a   1.000
_cell.length_b   1.000
_cell.length_c   1.000
_cell.angle_alpha   90.00
_cell.angle_beta   90.00
_cell.angle_gamma   90.00
#
_symmetry.space_group_name_H-M   'P 1'
#
loop_
_entity.id
_entity.type
_entity.pdbx_description
1 polymer ?
#
loop_
_entity_poly.entity_id
_entity_poly.type
_entity_poly.pdbx_seq_one_letter_code
_entity_poly.pdbx_strand_id
1 'polypeptide(L)'
;LSRCTGFEFLTNKINYERNRTGGVKLSESLTAALDAVGNCQQCRTLTEEETCRICANPSRNRKICCVVESPADVFAIEQSGSFRGIYFVLMGHLSPIDGIGPEQLGMHQLLEKVANTEIEEVIIACNPNVEGDATAYYIAEQLKDSSAQVSRIAHGVPVGGELEFVDGSTLTHAFVGRKSMGHS
;
A
#
# COMPACT_ATOMS: atom_id res chain seq x y z
N LEU A 1 16.57 -28.73 -15.27
CA LEU A 1 16.09 -29.14 -13.92
C LEU A 1 15.08 -28.16 -13.28
N SER A 2 14.77 -27.01 -13.90
CA SER A 2 13.84 -25.99 -13.37
C SER A 2 12.37 -26.14 -13.84
N ARG A 3 12.03 -27.23 -14.54
CA ARG A 3 10.66 -27.47 -15.05
C ARG A 3 9.72 -28.21 -14.08
N CYS A 4 10.24 -28.74 -12.98
CA CYS A 4 9.45 -29.57 -12.05
C CYS A 4 8.65 -28.78 -11.01
N THR A 5 9.09 -27.59 -10.60
CA THR A 5 8.42 -26.82 -9.55
C THR A 5 7.06 -26.28 -9.92
N GLY A 6 6.86 -25.90 -11.20
CA GLY A 6 5.54 -25.50 -11.70
C GLY A 6 4.56 -26.66 -11.82
N PHE A 7 5.08 -27.86 -12.13
CA PHE A 7 4.26 -29.07 -12.26
C PHE A 7 3.75 -29.56 -10.90
N GLU A 8 4.58 -29.56 -9.86
CA GLU A 8 4.18 -29.93 -8.50
C GLU A 8 3.16 -28.95 -7.89
N PHE A 9 3.31 -27.66 -8.15
CA PHE A 9 2.35 -26.64 -7.70
C PHE A 9 0.97 -26.85 -8.34
N LEU A 10 0.91 -27.14 -9.63
CA LEU A 10 -0.33 -27.38 -10.37
C LEU A 10 -0.99 -28.70 -9.95
N THR A 11 -0.21 -29.76 -9.69
CA THR A 11 -0.78 -31.06 -9.30
C THR A 11 -1.31 -31.09 -7.87
N ASN A 12 -0.75 -30.32 -6.96
CA ASN A 12 -1.19 -30.28 -5.56
C ASN A 12 -2.37 -29.34 -5.30
N LYS A 13 -2.62 -28.33 -6.12
CA LYS A 13 -3.72 -27.37 -5.93
C LYS A 13 -4.85 -27.46 -6.94
N ILE A 14 -4.59 -27.98 -8.12
CA ILE A 14 -5.60 -28.17 -9.16
C ILE A 14 -5.67 -29.67 -9.39
N ASN A 15 -6.78 -30.31 -8.96
CA ASN A 15 -7.04 -31.71 -9.27
C ASN A 15 -7.12 -31.83 -10.79
N TYR A 16 -5.98 -32.16 -11.42
CA TYR A 16 -5.67 -32.00 -12.85
C TYR A 16 -6.73 -32.60 -13.76
N GLU A 17 -7.30 -33.75 -13.37
CA GLU A 17 -8.32 -34.42 -14.18
C GLU A 17 -9.73 -33.81 -14.02
N ARG A 18 -10.02 -33.22 -12.85
CA ARG A 18 -11.35 -32.67 -12.55
C ARG A 18 -11.52 -31.21 -12.96
N ASN A 19 -10.46 -30.44 -13.13
CA ASN A 19 -10.55 -29.00 -13.36
C ASN A 19 -9.62 -28.46 -14.46
N ARG A 20 -9.39 -29.24 -15.53
CA ARG A 20 -8.56 -28.82 -16.66
C ARG A 20 -9.05 -27.50 -17.28
N THR A 21 -10.37 -27.34 -17.40
CA THR A 21 -11.00 -26.11 -17.90
C THR A 21 -10.72 -24.92 -16.99
N GLY A 22 -10.69 -25.10 -15.66
CA GLY A 22 -10.28 -24.07 -14.70
C GLY A 22 -8.82 -23.67 -14.85
N GLY A 23 -7.93 -24.64 -15.09
CA GLY A 23 -6.53 -24.39 -15.35
C GLY A 23 -6.29 -23.58 -16.66
N VAL A 24 -7.02 -23.90 -17.71
CA VAL A 24 -6.97 -23.14 -18.98
C VAL A 24 -7.45 -21.71 -18.75
N LYS A 25 -8.60 -21.50 -18.13
CA LYS A 25 -9.14 -20.17 -17.79
C LYS A 25 -8.19 -19.34 -16.95
N LEU A 26 -7.53 -19.96 -15.96
CA LEU A 26 -6.53 -19.27 -15.14
C LEU A 26 -5.34 -18.82 -15.99
N SER A 27 -4.83 -19.69 -16.87
CA SER A 27 -3.75 -19.37 -17.78
C SER A 27 -4.10 -18.22 -18.73
N GLU A 28 -5.30 -18.26 -19.32
CA GLU A 28 -5.81 -17.19 -20.20
C GLU A 28 -5.96 -15.87 -19.44
N SER A 29 -6.52 -15.91 -18.20
CA SER A 29 -6.68 -14.72 -17.36
C SER A 29 -5.33 -14.12 -16.94
N LEU A 30 -4.33 -14.95 -16.63
CA LEU A 30 -2.98 -14.47 -16.32
C LEU A 30 -2.32 -13.82 -17.53
N THR A 31 -2.45 -14.41 -18.71
CA THR A 31 -1.91 -13.84 -19.95
C THR A 31 -2.59 -12.50 -20.26
N ALA A 32 -3.91 -12.45 -20.21
CA ALA A 32 -4.66 -11.21 -20.41
C ALA A 32 -4.29 -10.12 -19.41
N ALA A 33 -4.06 -10.47 -18.15
CA ALA A 33 -3.64 -9.52 -17.13
C ALA A 33 -2.23 -8.96 -17.40
N LEU A 34 -1.29 -9.79 -17.86
CA LEU A 34 0.06 -9.35 -18.21
C LEU A 34 0.06 -8.36 -19.39
N ASP A 35 -0.86 -8.53 -20.32
CA ASP A 35 -0.96 -7.67 -21.50
C ASP A 35 -1.72 -6.36 -21.23
N ALA A 36 -2.74 -6.39 -20.35
CA ALA A 36 -3.67 -5.28 -20.15
C ALA A 36 -3.39 -4.43 -18.92
N VAL A 37 -2.82 -5.03 -17.84
CA VAL A 37 -2.66 -4.33 -16.55
C VAL A 37 -1.34 -3.57 -16.50
N GLY A 38 -1.44 -2.25 -16.32
CA GLY A 38 -0.31 -1.35 -16.06
C GLY A 38 -0.46 -0.62 -14.74
N ASN A 39 0.27 0.48 -14.60
CA ASN A 39 0.24 1.33 -13.42
C ASN A 39 -0.44 2.67 -13.73
N CYS A 40 -1.32 3.10 -12.86
CA CYS A 40 -1.93 4.43 -12.92
C CYS A 40 -0.86 5.52 -12.92
N GLN A 41 -0.90 6.42 -13.88
CA GLN A 41 0.08 7.51 -14.02
C GLN A 41 0.03 8.49 -12.82
N GLN A 42 -1.08 8.56 -12.07
CA GLN A 42 -1.22 9.47 -10.95
C GLN A 42 -0.85 8.86 -9.59
N CYS A 43 -1.23 7.61 -9.33
CA CYS A 43 -1.03 6.99 -8.01
C CYS A 43 -0.21 5.71 -8.04
N ARG A 44 0.16 5.20 -9.22
CA ARG A 44 0.92 3.97 -9.44
C ARG A 44 0.20 2.67 -9.05
N THR A 45 -1.06 2.71 -8.63
CA THR A 45 -1.83 1.47 -8.43
C THR A 45 -2.05 0.73 -9.75
N LEU A 46 -2.36 -0.57 -9.67
CA LEU A 46 -2.64 -1.37 -10.85
C LEU A 46 -3.96 -0.94 -11.52
N THR A 47 -3.97 -0.86 -12.84
CA THR A 47 -5.13 -0.48 -13.65
C THR A 47 -4.95 -0.92 -15.11
N GLU A 48 -6.04 -1.13 -15.83
CA GLU A 48 -6.05 -1.34 -17.28
C GLU A 48 -6.10 -0.02 -18.06
N GLU A 49 -6.31 1.11 -17.38
CA GLU A 49 -6.42 2.45 -17.97
C GLU A 49 -5.22 3.31 -17.55
N GLU A 50 -4.98 4.42 -18.26
CA GLU A 50 -3.93 5.37 -17.88
C GLU A 50 -4.13 5.96 -16.47
N THR A 51 -5.39 6.19 -16.08
CA THR A 51 -5.78 6.72 -14.77
C THR A 51 -6.80 5.81 -14.12
N CYS A 52 -6.48 5.30 -12.94
CA CYS A 52 -7.38 4.39 -12.22
C CYS A 52 -8.68 5.10 -11.77
N ARG A 53 -9.71 4.32 -11.50
CA ARG A 53 -11.04 4.82 -11.06
C ARG A 53 -11.01 5.72 -9.84
N ILE A 54 -10.05 5.53 -8.94
CA ILE A 54 -9.90 6.38 -7.75
C ILE A 54 -9.39 7.77 -8.16
N CYS A 55 -8.33 7.83 -8.96
CA CYS A 55 -7.76 9.10 -9.42
C CYS A 55 -8.67 9.85 -10.39
N ALA A 56 -9.43 9.13 -11.21
CA ALA A 56 -10.42 9.72 -12.13
C ALA A 56 -11.66 10.27 -11.41
N ASN A 57 -11.93 9.89 -10.17
CA ASN A 57 -13.11 10.31 -9.44
C ASN A 57 -12.99 11.77 -8.96
N PRO A 58 -13.84 12.69 -9.44
CA PRO A 58 -13.80 14.11 -9.07
C PRO A 58 -14.23 14.40 -7.62
N SER A 59 -14.90 13.46 -6.95
CA SER A 59 -15.34 13.61 -5.56
C SER A 59 -14.21 13.38 -4.54
N ARG A 60 -13.01 13.00 -4.98
CA ARG A 60 -11.87 12.79 -4.11
C ARG A 60 -11.26 14.10 -3.65
N ASN A 61 -10.91 14.15 -2.38
CA ASN A 61 -10.16 15.28 -1.83
C ASN A 61 -8.69 15.20 -2.28
N ARG A 62 -8.31 16.06 -3.23
CA ARG A 62 -6.96 16.10 -3.79
C ARG A 62 -5.91 16.72 -2.87
N LYS A 63 -6.35 17.34 -1.77
CA LYS A 63 -5.47 17.97 -0.76
C LYS A 63 -4.88 16.97 0.22
N ILE A 64 -5.41 15.73 0.27
CA ILE A 64 -4.94 14.68 1.17
C ILE A 64 -4.42 13.50 0.35
N CYS A 65 -3.14 13.17 0.53
CA CYS A 65 -2.49 12.05 -0.14
C CYS A 65 -2.10 10.97 0.87
N CYS A 66 -2.59 9.75 0.69
CA CYS A 66 -2.19 8.58 1.47
C CYS A 66 -1.10 7.81 0.73
N VAL A 67 0.06 7.65 1.34
CA VAL A 67 1.18 6.89 0.82
C VAL A 67 1.14 5.49 1.40
N VAL A 68 1.10 4.48 0.54
CA VAL A 68 1.00 3.06 0.87
C VAL A 68 2.09 2.24 0.19
N GLU A 69 2.40 1.05 0.71
CA GLU A 69 3.44 0.19 0.15
C GLU A 69 2.98 -0.56 -1.10
N SER A 70 1.72 -0.99 -1.14
CA SER A 70 1.21 -1.88 -2.19
C SER A 70 -0.19 -1.50 -2.68
N PRO A 71 -0.60 -1.97 -3.88
CA PRO A 71 -1.99 -1.85 -4.34
C PRO A 71 -3.01 -2.55 -3.42
N ALA A 72 -2.59 -3.59 -2.70
CA ALA A 72 -3.44 -4.30 -1.75
C ALA A 72 -3.83 -3.41 -0.56
N ASP A 73 -2.92 -2.53 -0.12
CA ASP A 73 -3.19 -1.57 0.95
C ASP A 73 -4.23 -0.53 0.53
N VAL A 74 -4.15 -0.06 -0.73
CA VAL A 74 -5.21 0.80 -1.32
C VAL A 74 -6.56 0.13 -1.22
N PHE A 75 -6.63 -1.14 -1.62
CA PHE A 75 -7.87 -1.90 -1.58
C PHE A 75 -8.41 -2.05 -0.15
N ALA A 76 -7.56 -2.35 0.82
CA ALA A 76 -7.94 -2.48 2.22
C ALA A 76 -8.48 -1.16 2.81
N ILE A 77 -7.82 -0.03 2.49
CA ILE A 77 -8.26 1.30 2.95
C ILE A 77 -9.59 1.68 2.28
N GLU A 78 -9.76 1.43 0.98
CA GLU A 78 -11.01 1.70 0.26
C GLU A 78 -12.18 0.89 0.81
N GLN A 79 -11.95 -0.38 1.18
CA GLN A 79 -12.98 -1.21 1.81
C GLN A 79 -13.47 -0.64 3.14
N SER A 80 -12.63 0.06 3.89
CA SER A 80 -13.05 0.71 5.14
C SER A 80 -14.05 1.84 4.93
N GLY A 81 -14.08 2.42 3.73
CA GLY A 81 -14.95 3.54 3.35
C GLY A 81 -14.68 4.86 4.07
N SER A 82 -13.64 4.91 4.92
CA SER A 82 -13.33 6.06 5.78
C SER A 82 -12.44 7.11 5.12
N PHE A 83 -11.67 6.74 4.09
CA PHE A 83 -10.73 7.63 3.42
C PHE A 83 -11.31 8.18 2.10
N ARG A 84 -11.16 9.48 1.89
CA ARG A 84 -11.68 10.20 0.70
C ARG A 84 -10.60 10.97 -0.07
N GLY A 85 -9.34 10.84 0.31
CA GLY A 85 -8.21 11.44 -0.37
C GLY A 85 -7.76 10.66 -1.61
N ILE A 86 -6.60 11.04 -2.12
CA ILE A 86 -5.88 10.35 -3.20
C ILE A 86 -4.78 9.48 -2.64
N TYR A 87 -4.19 8.62 -3.48
CA TYR A 87 -3.13 7.71 -3.07
C TYR A 87 -1.83 7.95 -3.81
N PHE A 88 -0.76 7.44 -3.23
CA PHE A 88 0.50 7.16 -3.89
C PHE A 88 1.01 5.79 -3.43
N VAL A 89 1.28 4.89 -4.38
CA VAL A 89 1.71 3.52 -4.13
C VAL A 89 3.20 3.42 -4.38
N LEU A 90 3.96 3.04 -3.36
CA LEU A 90 5.42 2.90 -3.44
C LEU A 90 5.86 1.69 -4.27
N MET A 91 5.01 0.65 -4.35
CA MET A 91 5.28 -0.66 -4.92
C MET A 91 6.36 -1.45 -4.15
N GLY A 92 6.45 -1.20 -2.84
CA GLY A 92 7.39 -1.85 -1.92
C GLY A 92 7.72 -0.95 -0.72
N HIS A 93 8.82 -1.28 -0.07
CA HIS A 93 9.40 -0.53 1.05
C HIS A 93 10.93 -0.49 0.91
N LEU A 94 11.60 0.36 1.66
CA LEU A 94 13.05 0.37 1.71
C LEU A 94 13.58 -0.94 2.28
N SER A 95 14.45 -1.61 1.53
CA SER A 95 15.09 -2.86 1.94
C SER A 95 16.53 -2.88 1.45
N PRO A 96 17.50 -2.51 2.29
CA PRO A 96 18.91 -2.60 1.94
C PRO A 96 19.36 -4.03 1.61
N ILE A 97 18.73 -5.02 2.23
CA ILE A 97 19.04 -6.44 2.02
C ILE A 97 18.62 -6.87 0.61
N ASP A 98 17.47 -6.41 0.13
CA ASP A 98 16.95 -6.72 -1.21
C ASP A 98 17.42 -5.72 -2.27
N GLY A 99 18.24 -4.72 -1.89
CA GLY A 99 18.72 -3.67 -2.78
C GLY A 99 17.64 -2.69 -3.22
N ILE A 100 16.51 -2.59 -2.48
CA ILE A 100 15.42 -1.68 -2.80
C ILE A 100 15.69 -0.32 -2.14
N GLY A 101 16.02 0.65 -2.98
CA GLY A 101 16.26 2.03 -2.57
C GLY A 101 15.11 2.98 -2.92
N PRO A 102 15.29 4.28 -2.63
CA PRO A 102 14.26 5.30 -2.87
C PRO A 102 13.82 5.42 -4.34
N GLU A 103 14.73 5.16 -5.28
CA GLU A 103 14.44 5.26 -6.72
C GLU A 103 13.40 4.23 -7.16
N GLN A 104 13.55 2.97 -6.73
CA GLN A 104 12.62 1.89 -7.05
C GLN A 104 11.21 2.15 -6.47
N LEU A 105 11.16 2.82 -5.33
CA LEU A 105 9.89 3.20 -4.68
C LEU A 105 9.22 4.42 -5.34
N GLY A 106 9.87 5.06 -6.32
CA GLY A 106 9.34 6.25 -6.98
C GLY A 106 9.31 7.47 -6.07
N MET A 107 10.27 7.59 -5.18
CA MET A 107 10.34 8.67 -4.19
C MET A 107 10.38 10.05 -4.85
N HIS A 108 11.13 10.18 -5.94
CA HIS A 108 11.19 11.42 -6.73
C HIS A 108 9.80 11.82 -7.24
N GLN A 109 9.02 10.86 -7.75
CA GLN A 109 7.64 11.11 -8.23
C GLN A 109 6.70 11.56 -7.09
N LEU A 110 6.87 11.00 -5.88
CA LEU A 110 6.11 11.44 -4.70
C LEU A 110 6.45 12.89 -4.35
N LEU A 111 7.73 13.23 -4.28
CA LEU A 111 8.18 14.59 -3.95
C LEU A 111 7.72 15.62 -5.00
N GLU A 112 7.84 15.29 -6.29
CA GLU A 112 7.31 16.13 -7.36
C GLU A 112 5.80 16.30 -7.28
N LYS A 113 5.08 15.23 -6.98
CA LYS A 113 3.63 15.28 -6.81
C LYS A 113 3.24 16.23 -5.67
N VAL A 114 3.89 16.13 -4.51
CA VAL A 114 3.62 17.03 -3.38
C VAL A 114 3.98 18.48 -3.72
N ALA A 115 5.12 18.72 -4.38
CA ALA A 115 5.56 20.06 -4.73
C ALA A 115 4.70 20.75 -5.80
N ASN A 116 4.15 20.00 -6.75
CA ASN A 116 3.46 20.54 -7.93
C ASN A 116 1.93 20.47 -7.85
N THR A 117 1.36 20.02 -6.70
CA THR A 117 -0.10 19.92 -6.51
C THR A 117 -0.55 20.61 -5.23
N GLU A 118 -1.86 20.70 -5.03
CA GLU A 118 -2.46 21.31 -3.84
C GLU A 118 -2.53 20.37 -2.62
N ILE A 119 -1.55 19.45 -2.48
CA ILE A 119 -1.52 18.53 -1.34
C ILE A 119 -1.14 19.31 -0.08
N GLU A 120 -2.04 19.33 0.88
CA GLU A 120 -1.87 19.96 2.20
C GLU A 120 -1.48 18.95 3.28
N GLU A 121 -1.84 17.67 3.08
CA GLU A 121 -1.51 16.59 4.01
C GLU A 121 -1.02 15.33 3.27
N VAL A 122 0.09 14.75 3.76
CA VAL A 122 0.60 13.45 3.36
C VAL A 122 0.46 12.49 4.54
N ILE A 123 -0.42 11.50 4.41
CA ILE A 123 -0.60 10.45 5.42
C ILE A 123 0.23 9.24 5.03
N ILE A 124 1.20 8.87 5.85
CA ILE A 124 2.04 7.69 5.62
C ILE A 124 1.35 6.47 6.22
N ALA A 125 0.96 5.52 5.38
CA ALA A 125 0.27 4.29 5.73
C ALA A 125 1.13 3.06 5.36
N CYS A 126 2.42 3.11 5.70
CA CYS A 126 3.33 1.97 5.62
C CYS A 126 3.07 0.98 6.76
N ASN A 127 3.42 -0.29 6.52
CA ASN A 127 3.24 -1.36 7.51
C ASN A 127 4.01 -1.06 8.82
N PRO A 128 3.47 -1.45 9.98
CA PRO A 128 4.11 -1.26 11.28
C PRO A 128 5.18 -2.34 11.54
N ASN A 129 6.22 -2.36 10.70
CA ASN A 129 7.40 -3.20 10.82
C ASN A 129 8.66 -2.35 10.60
N VAL A 130 9.82 -2.94 10.77
CA VAL A 130 11.11 -2.23 10.71
C VAL A 130 11.31 -1.54 9.36
N GLU A 131 11.00 -2.21 8.28
CA GLU A 131 11.14 -1.71 6.91
C GLU A 131 10.14 -0.57 6.62
N GLY A 132 8.89 -0.75 7.05
CA GLY A 132 7.85 0.27 6.91
C GLY A 132 8.12 1.50 7.79
N ASP A 133 8.69 1.31 8.98
CA ASP A 133 9.14 2.39 9.85
C ASP A 133 10.29 3.18 9.19
N ALA A 134 11.30 2.49 8.68
CA ALA A 134 12.42 3.11 7.96
C ALA A 134 11.93 3.89 6.72
N THR A 135 10.99 3.31 5.97
CA THR A 135 10.36 3.94 4.80
C THR A 135 9.60 5.19 5.20
N ALA A 136 8.79 5.11 6.26
CA ALA A 136 8.02 6.24 6.77
C ALA A 136 8.92 7.39 7.25
N TYR A 137 9.98 7.07 7.98
CA TYR A 137 10.97 8.04 8.43
C TYR A 137 11.67 8.73 7.27
N TYR A 138 12.06 7.95 6.24
CA TYR A 138 12.69 8.50 5.05
C TYR A 138 11.76 9.49 4.33
N ILE A 139 10.48 9.12 4.12
CA ILE A 139 9.50 10.00 3.49
C ILE A 139 9.32 11.29 4.30
N ALA A 140 9.16 11.18 5.61
CA ALA A 140 8.99 12.33 6.49
C ALA A 140 10.19 13.29 6.43
N GLU A 141 11.42 12.76 6.41
CA GLU A 141 12.63 13.56 6.28
C GLU A 141 12.73 14.28 4.92
N GLN A 142 12.34 13.60 3.84
CA GLN A 142 12.33 14.21 2.50
C GLN A 142 11.27 15.32 2.36
N LEU A 143 10.19 15.23 3.09
CA LEU A 143 9.07 16.19 3.03
C LEU A 143 9.12 17.26 4.13
N LYS A 144 10.13 17.26 5.00
CA LYS A 144 10.22 18.20 6.15
C LYS A 144 10.17 19.69 5.77
N ASP A 145 10.72 20.03 4.60
CA ASP A 145 10.76 21.40 4.09
C ASP A 145 9.60 21.71 3.14
N SER A 146 8.66 20.75 2.94
CA SER A 146 7.45 20.97 2.16
C SER A 146 6.40 21.74 2.96
N SER A 147 5.43 22.34 2.26
CA SER A 147 4.28 22.98 2.91
C SER A 147 3.23 21.99 3.40
N ALA A 148 3.34 20.72 3.00
CA ALA A 148 2.38 19.67 3.38
C ALA A 148 2.65 19.15 4.79
N GLN A 149 1.59 19.01 5.58
CA GLN A 149 1.67 18.33 6.87
C GLN A 149 1.91 16.83 6.64
N VAL A 150 2.94 16.28 7.28
CA VAL A 150 3.20 14.82 7.24
C VAL A 150 2.66 14.18 8.49
N SER A 151 1.79 13.20 8.31
CA SER A 151 1.19 12.41 9.39
C SER A 151 1.39 10.91 9.11
N ARG A 152 1.22 10.08 10.15
CA ARG A 152 1.25 8.63 10.03
C ARG A 152 -0.01 8.03 10.60
N ILE A 153 -0.49 6.93 10.00
CA ILE A 153 -1.62 6.19 10.57
C ILE A 153 -1.30 5.76 12.01
N ALA A 154 -2.29 5.86 12.89
CA ALA A 154 -2.13 5.47 14.28
C ALA A 154 -1.94 3.96 14.39
N HIS A 155 -1.01 3.56 15.27
CA HIS A 155 -0.84 2.18 15.69
C HIS A 155 -1.57 1.99 17.00
N GLY A 156 -2.22 0.84 17.19
CA GLY A 156 -2.94 0.62 18.43
C GLY A 156 -3.55 -0.77 18.56
N VAL A 157 -4.18 -0.99 19.71
CA VAL A 157 -4.92 -2.21 20.01
C VAL A 157 -6.10 -2.34 19.04
N PRO A 158 -6.30 -3.49 18.41
CA PRO A 158 -7.42 -3.70 17.50
C PRO A 158 -8.75 -3.61 18.25
N VAL A 159 -9.74 -2.97 17.62
CA VAL A 159 -11.08 -2.84 18.17
C VAL A 159 -11.73 -4.22 18.32
N GLY A 160 -12.25 -4.52 19.52
CA GLY A 160 -12.84 -5.82 19.85
C GLY A 160 -11.84 -6.87 20.32
N GLY A 161 -10.54 -6.52 20.43
CA GLY A 161 -9.53 -7.37 21.05
C GLY A 161 -9.45 -7.16 22.57
N GLU A 162 -9.07 -8.20 23.30
CA GLU A 162 -8.78 -8.14 24.74
C GLU A 162 -7.29 -7.84 24.93
N LEU A 163 -6.96 -6.95 25.87
CA LEU A 163 -5.58 -6.49 26.11
C LEU A 163 -4.61 -7.64 26.46
N GLU A 164 -5.10 -8.68 27.11
CA GLU A 164 -4.28 -9.85 27.53
C GLU A 164 -3.76 -10.67 26.33
N PHE A 165 -4.39 -10.55 25.14
CA PHE A 165 -3.96 -11.26 23.92
C PHE A 165 -3.15 -10.38 22.97
N VAL A 166 -2.91 -9.12 23.33
CA VAL A 166 -2.14 -8.20 22.50
C VAL A 166 -0.65 -8.35 22.82
N ASP A 167 0.17 -8.46 21.77
CA ASP A 167 1.62 -8.53 21.95
C ASP A 167 2.21 -7.26 22.57
N GLY A 168 3.38 -7.40 23.24
CA GLY A 168 4.01 -6.31 23.96
C GLY A 168 4.45 -5.15 23.09
N SER A 169 4.79 -5.38 21.82
CA SER A 169 5.19 -4.31 20.89
C SER A 169 4.00 -3.45 20.50
N THR A 170 2.87 -4.05 20.19
CA THR A 170 1.61 -3.36 19.91
C THR A 170 1.16 -2.53 21.13
N LEU A 171 1.26 -3.07 22.36
CA LEU A 171 0.95 -2.32 23.58
C LEU A 171 1.89 -1.13 23.77
N THR A 172 3.18 -1.30 23.50
CA THR A 172 4.16 -0.21 23.59
C THR A 172 3.79 0.93 22.62
N HIS A 173 3.49 0.62 21.37
CA HIS A 173 3.05 1.61 20.38
C HIS A 173 1.75 2.30 20.80
N ALA A 174 0.78 1.55 21.34
CA ALA A 174 -0.48 2.11 21.83
C ALA A 174 -0.27 3.09 22.99
N PHE A 175 0.64 2.77 23.93
CA PHE A 175 0.98 3.68 25.04
C PHE A 175 1.71 4.94 24.57
N VAL A 176 2.63 4.82 23.59
CA VAL A 176 3.33 5.98 23.02
C VAL A 176 2.34 6.87 22.25
N GLY A 177 1.47 6.27 21.45
CA GLY A 177 0.48 6.98 20.64
C GLY A 177 -0.82 7.36 21.37
N ARG A 178 -0.89 7.21 22.69
CA ARG A 178 -2.09 7.49 23.49
C ARG A 178 -2.58 8.92 23.30
N LYS A 179 -3.88 9.08 23.17
CA LYS A 179 -4.53 10.40 23.07
C LYS A 179 -5.12 10.78 24.45
N SER A 180 -5.09 12.08 24.77
CA SER A 180 -5.78 12.58 25.96
C SER A 180 -7.29 12.46 25.79
N MET A 181 -7.98 11.96 26.81
CA MET A 181 -9.45 11.95 26.91
C MET A 181 -9.92 13.31 27.46
N GLY A 182 -9.63 14.39 26.73
CA GLY A 182 -10.10 15.73 27.11
C GLY A 182 -11.54 15.94 26.66
N HIS A 183 -12.33 16.65 27.48
CA HIS A 183 -13.65 17.11 27.07
C HIS A 183 -13.47 18.11 25.92
N SER A 184 -14.11 17.82 24.78
CA SER A 184 -14.29 18.76 23.66
C SER A 184 -15.34 19.78 24.03
#